data_c0cc2250bf781f6d8dcdf3f217ae21eb
#
_entry.id   c0cc2250bf781f6d8dcdf3f217ae21eb
#
_cell.length_a   1.000
_cell.length_b   1.000
_cell.length_c   1.000
_cell.angle_alpha   90.00
_cell.angle_beta   90.00
_cell.angle_gamma   90.00
#
_symmetry.space_group_name_H-M   'P 1'
#
loop_
_entity.id
_entity.type
_entity.pdbx_description
1 polymer ?
#
loop_
_entity_poly.entity_id
_entity_poly.type
_entity_poly.pdbx_seq_one_letter_code
_entity_poly.pdbx_strand_id
1 'polypeptide(L)'
;MFKKLLLASTAIALSIALGAGVAMADPVKIRIVSKDLLTTNPPDVAHIKRIEDALRAKGTDLDIEIVDLPSSGYADALGVMLLGGDIPDIIYFQGGDAKMAEQGILEDLNPWIEKSPNLKAALWPHNVERLKHYPYLLYIYPPRAPQPVIRQDWLDKLGIAAPTTVDEYTKFFQAIHDADLDGDGTPGNTFGVTTADNTNELDSIFNQAFGITGTWMKDASGAWVSARITDQEKAKLAWYAELAAKGLYDKEYVTSKFDVKEDKFYTGKAAVIFGSSAEVIDIYGGKMRQAHPDADIKLALLPIPSGPGGQGLAAVDVSKESRGFALATTSQHKEEAMKLLDFMASTEGQMMDRMGFEGEEYTKTGDTYAVTDKMATWYARFFAAANFVPPVEWKSEAAQQSLKNIQQYFKPDNAFVWPADYAADLDATENVYRSWVYKFISGEAGMDQWDQYVTEWRAAGGDRLMEYARTQLGA
;
A
#
# COMPACT_ATOMS: atom_id res chain seq x y z
N MET A 1 -12.52 87.52 62.55
CA MET A 1 -13.05 87.51 61.19
C MET A 1 -12.26 86.52 60.34
N PHE A 2 -12.77 85.31 60.29
CA PHE A 2 -12.02 84.21 59.64
C PHE A 2 -12.74 83.76 58.38
N LYS A 3 -12.05 83.82 57.25
CA LYS A 3 -12.55 83.22 55.97
C LYS A 3 -12.05 81.77 55.91
N LYS A 4 -12.98 80.85 55.82
CA LYS A 4 -12.71 79.44 55.55
C LYS A 4 -12.47 79.23 54.05
N LEU A 5 -11.31 78.70 53.68
CA LEU A 5 -11.00 78.18 52.34
C LEU A 5 -11.45 76.72 52.28
N LEU A 6 -12.32 76.42 51.31
CA LEU A 6 -12.61 75.02 50.96
C LEU A 6 -11.62 74.58 49.89
N LEU A 7 -10.88 73.52 50.16
CA LEU A 7 -10.08 72.77 49.23
C LEU A 7 -10.94 71.65 48.63
N ALA A 8 -11.22 71.71 47.32
CA ALA A 8 -11.83 70.62 46.58
C ALA A 8 -10.72 69.69 46.10
N SER A 9 -10.69 68.44 46.60
CA SER A 9 -9.78 67.37 46.16
C SER A 9 -10.46 66.65 44.99
N THR A 10 -9.91 66.79 43.78
CA THR A 10 -10.31 66.03 42.59
C THR A 10 -9.53 64.74 42.60
N ALA A 11 -10.20 63.63 42.85
CA ALA A 11 -9.64 62.28 42.72
C ALA A 11 -9.69 61.88 41.24
N ILE A 12 -8.52 61.76 40.60
CA ILE A 12 -8.36 61.16 39.27
C ILE A 12 -8.29 59.65 39.46
N ALA A 13 -9.35 58.95 39.14
CA ALA A 13 -9.35 57.49 39.04
C ALA A 13 -8.59 57.04 37.76
N LEU A 14 -7.38 56.59 37.94
CA LEU A 14 -6.60 55.94 36.86
C LEU A 14 -7.10 54.51 36.68
N SER A 15 -7.95 54.29 35.66
CA SER A 15 -8.39 52.95 35.27
C SER A 15 -7.24 52.25 34.54
N ILE A 16 -6.48 51.41 35.25
CA ILE A 16 -5.56 50.47 34.61
C ILE A 16 -6.39 49.34 34.05
N ALA A 17 -6.64 49.39 32.74
CA ALA A 17 -7.13 48.24 32.01
C ALA A 17 -5.97 47.19 31.94
N LEU A 18 -5.98 46.21 32.85
CA LEU A 18 -5.21 45.01 32.66
C LEU A 18 -5.76 44.27 31.45
N GLY A 19 -5.14 44.48 30.29
CA GLY A 19 -5.25 43.58 29.17
C GLY A 19 -4.60 42.24 29.62
N ALA A 20 -5.42 41.30 30.07
CA ALA A 20 -4.98 39.94 30.21
C ALA A 20 -4.72 39.43 28.78
N GLY A 21 -3.49 39.61 28.32
CA GLY A 21 -2.99 38.83 27.19
C GLY A 21 -3.13 37.37 27.61
N VAL A 22 -4.01 36.65 26.98
CA VAL A 22 -4.02 35.20 27.07
C VAL A 22 -2.64 34.79 26.57
N ALA A 23 -1.74 34.39 27.48
CA ALA A 23 -0.52 33.74 27.12
C ALA A 23 -0.94 32.47 26.38
N MET A 24 -0.81 32.46 25.06
CA MET A 24 -0.94 31.24 24.26
C MET A 24 0.14 30.30 24.78
N ALA A 25 -0.24 29.11 25.20
CA ALA A 25 0.73 28.07 25.52
C ALA A 25 1.61 27.82 24.28
N ASP A 26 2.87 27.50 24.50
CA ASP A 26 3.74 27.11 23.38
C ASP A 26 3.12 25.93 22.63
N PRO A 27 3.27 25.88 21.28
CA PRO A 27 2.76 24.77 20.49
C PRO A 27 3.31 23.44 20.98
N VAL A 28 2.48 22.40 20.98
CA VAL A 28 2.93 21.05 21.36
C VAL A 28 3.76 20.48 20.22
N LYS A 29 5.01 20.11 20.53
CA LYS A 29 5.91 19.55 19.53
C LYS A 29 5.59 18.08 19.29
N ILE A 30 5.33 17.73 18.03
CA ILE A 30 5.09 16.36 17.54
C ILE A 30 6.14 16.01 16.52
N ARG A 31 6.91 14.96 16.77
CA ARG A 31 7.90 14.44 15.81
C ARG A 31 7.25 13.33 14.97
N ILE A 32 7.38 13.46 13.66
CA ILE A 32 6.84 12.47 12.71
C ILE A 32 7.92 11.99 11.75
N VAL A 33 7.99 10.68 11.54
CA VAL A 33 8.79 10.07 10.46
C VAL A 33 7.88 9.36 9.48
N SER A 34 8.01 9.71 8.20
CA SER A 34 7.31 9.04 7.10
C SER A 34 8.22 9.01 5.87
N LYS A 35 8.18 7.92 5.10
CA LYS A 35 9.04 7.70 3.93
C LYS A 35 9.00 8.83 2.91
N ASP A 36 7.81 9.39 2.70
CA ASP A 36 7.55 10.34 1.62
C ASP A 36 7.25 11.75 2.17
N LEU A 37 7.73 12.06 3.37
CA LEU A 37 7.59 13.35 4.05
C LEU A 37 8.98 13.84 4.45
N LEU A 38 9.54 14.83 3.73
CA LEU A 38 10.94 15.24 3.85
C LEU A 38 11.08 16.75 4.02
N THR A 39 11.97 17.19 4.89
CA THR A 39 12.31 18.63 5.07
C THR A 39 12.96 19.23 3.83
N THR A 40 13.58 18.40 2.99
CA THR A 40 14.24 18.81 1.74
C THR A 40 13.26 18.98 0.58
N ASN A 41 11.99 18.59 0.75
CA ASN A 41 10.94 18.76 -0.24
C ASN A 41 10.02 19.95 0.12
N PRO A 42 10.10 21.11 -0.58
CA PRO A 42 9.30 22.28 -0.22
C PRO A 42 7.78 22.05 -0.17
N PRO A 43 7.15 21.25 -1.06
CA PRO A 43 5.75 20.88 -0.93
C PRO A 43 5.39 20.17 0.40
N ASP A 44 6.27 19.32 0.93
CA ASP A 44 6.00 18.62 2.20
C ASP A 44 6.03 19.60 3.38
N VAL A 45 7.02 20.49 3.41
CA VAL A 45 7.13 21.54 4.44
C VAL A 45 5.90 22.46 4.40
N ALA A 46 5.48 22.87 3.20
CA ALA A 46 4.28 23.68 3.02
C ALA A 46 3.01 22.94 3.43
N HIS A 47 2.96 21.63 3.18
CA HIS A 47 1.83 20.78 3.58
C HIS A 47 1.71 20.67 5.10
N ILE A 48 2.81 20.43 5.80
CA ILE A 48 2.84 20.41 7.27
C ILE A 48 2.36 21.74 7.83
N LYS A 49 2.89 22.87 7.32
CA LYS A 49 2.48 24.20 7.75
C LYS A 49 0.98 24.44 7.61
N ARG A 50 0.40 24.01 6.50
CA ARG A 50 -1.05 24.10 6.26
C ARG A 50 -1.87 23.27 7.25
N ILE A 51 -1.37 22.07 7.60
CA ILE A 51 -1.99 21.18 8.60
C ILE A 51 -1.96 21.83 9.98
N GLU A 52 -0.80 22.38 10.40
CA GLU A 52 -0.66 23.10 11.66
C GLU A 52 -1.64 24.27 11.76
N ASP A 53 -1.73 25.09 10.70
CA ASP A 53 -2.63 26.25 10.69
C ASP A 53 -4.12 25.84 10.78
N ALA A 54 -4.51 24.74 10.12
CA ALA A 54 -5.86 24.20 10.20
C ALA A 54 -6.19 23.63 11.58
N LEU A 55 -5.24 22.91 12.21
CA LEU A 55 -5.40 22.37 13.55
C LEU A 55 -5.44 23.50 14.59
N ARG A 56 -4.60 24.52 14.46
CA ARG A 56 -4.62 25.72 15.33
C ARG A 56 -5.95 26.44 15.27
N ALA A 57 -6.54 26.57 14.08
CA ALA A 57 -7.87 27.14 13.92
C ALA A 57 -8.98 26.35 14.64
N LYS A 58 -8.72 25.07 14.93
CA LYS A 58 -9.62 24.16 15.68
C LYS A 58 -9.25 24.04 17.17
N GLY A 59 -8.26 24.83 17.63
CA GLY A 59 -7.84 24.86 19.03
C GLY A 59 -6.78 23.83 19.40
N THR A 60 -6.16 23.16 18.42
CA THR A 60 -5.02 22.25 18.62
C THR A 60 -3.77 22.89 18.02
N ASP A 61 -2.91 23.46 18.87
CA ASP A 61 -1.70 24.15 18.41
C ASP A 61 -0.51 23.20 18.45
N LEU A 62 -0.02 22.79 17.28
CA LEU A 62 1.07 21.86 17.10
C LEU A 62 2.25 22.52 16.38
N ASP A 63 3.45 22.07 16.72
CA ASP A 63 4.71 22.26 16.00
C ASP A 63 5.15 20.88 15.51
N ILE A 64 4.97 20.59 14.21
CA ILE A 64 5.21 19.28 13.63
C ILE A 64 6.62 19.22 13.04
N GLU A 65 7.49 18.48 13.71
CA GLU A 65 8.86 18.23 13.24
C GLU A 65 8.92 16.99 12.36
N ILE A 66 9.31 17.19 11.09
CA ILE A 66 9.60 16.08 10.18
C ILE A 66 10.98 15.50 10.54
N VAL A 67 11.05 14.18 10.73
CA VAL A 67 12.30 13.44 10.89
C VAL A 67 12.67 12.81 9.56
N ASP A 68 13.74 13.29 8.92
CA ASP A 68 14.17 12.81 7.62
C ASP A 68 14.82 11.44 7.68
N LEU A 69 14.38 10.53 6.81
CA LEU A 69 15.06 9.27 6.54
C LEU A 69 15.18 9.06 5.01
N PRO A 70 16.21 8.31 4.57
CA PRO A 70 16.35 7.97 3.15
C PRO A 70 15.13 7.18 2.65
N SER A 71 14.57 7.55 1.49
CA SER A 71 13.47 6.79 0.87
C SER A 71 13.92 5.40 0.38
N SER A 72 15.20 5.27 -0.07
CA SER A 72 15.82 3.98 -0.37
C SER A 72 16.36 3.33 0.91
N GLY A 73 16.00 2.07 1.17
CA GLY A 73 16.37 1.38 2.42
C GLY A 73 15.68 1.95 3.66
N TYR A 74 14.53 2.58 3.48
CA TYR A 74 13.78 3.26 4.55
C TYR A 74 13.51 2.37 5.76
N ALA A 75 13.07 1.13 5.56
CA ALA A 75 12.76 0.22 6.67
C ALA A 75 13.98 -0.11 7.54
N ASP A 76 15.14 -0.31 6.90
CA ASP A 76 16.40 -0.58 7.61
C ASP A 76 16.87 0.66 8.38
N ALA A 77 16.84 1.83 7.74
CA ALA A 77 17.21 3.09 8.37
C ALA A 77 16.29 3.41 9.56
N LEU A 78 14.98 3.19 9.42
CA LEU A 78 14.00 3.33 10.49
C LEU A 78 14.33 2.40 11.66
N GLY A 79 14.58 1.13 11.35
CA GLY A 79 14.95 0.13 12.37
C GLY A 79 16.19 0.53 13.17
N VAL A 80 17.23 1.02 12.51
CA VAL A 80 18.46 1.51 13.15
C VAL A 80 18.17 2.70 14.04
N MET A 81 17.38 3.68 13.57
CA MET A 81 17.01 4.87 14.34
C MET A 81 16.25 4.51 15.61
N LEU A 82 15.20 3.68 15.50
CA LEU A 82 14.36 3.30 16.63
C LEU A 82 15.12 2.47 17.67
N LEU A 83 15.96 1.53 17.24
CA LEU A 83 16.81 0.73 18.13
C LEU A 83 17.92 1.56 18.77
N GLY A 84 18.32 2.65 18.13
CA GLY A 84 19.25 3.64 18.69
C GLY A 84 18.64 4.54 19.77
N GLY A 85 17.31 4.44 20.00
CA GLY A 85 16.58 5.22 21.01
C GLY A 85 16.07 6.57 20.49
N ASP A 86 16.25 6.90 19.21
CA ASP A 86 15.63 8.06 18.59
C ASP A 86 14.23 7.67 18.07
N ILE A 87 13.21 7.90 18.92
CA ILE A 87 11.85 7.43 18.71
C ILE A 87 10.93 8.65 18.52
N PRO A 88 10.45 8.92 17.29
CA PRO A 88 9.43 9.94 17.01
C PRO A 88 8.06 9.57 17.62
N ASP A 89 7.18 10.57 17.80
CA ASP A 89 5.83 10.36 18.32
C ASP A 89 4.97 9.54 17.35
N ILE A 90 5.03 9.88 16.05
CA ILE A 90 4.31 9.19 14.97
C ILE A 90 5.34 8.55 14.03
N ILE A 91 5.17 7.26 13.76
CA ILE A 91 6.09 6.46 12.97
C ILE A 91 5.33 5.77 11.83
N TYR A 92 5.73 6.02 10.58
CA TYR A 92 5.21 5.27 9.45
C TYR A 92 6.11 4.07 9.14
N PHE A 93 5.54 2.88 9.13
CA PHE A 93 6.23 1.65 8.81
C PHE A 93 6.02 1.23 7.34
N GLN A 94 7.06 0.69 6.74
CA GLN A 94 7.05 -0.11 5.52
C GLN A 94 7.93 -1.35 5.70
N GLY A 95 7.74 -2.06 6.79
CA GLY A 95 8.53 -3.21 7.23
C GLY A 95 9.12 -2.98 8.62
N GLY A 96 9.38 -4.07 9.35
CA GLY A 96 10.09 -4.06 10.62
C GLY A 96 9.27 -3.69 11.86
N ASP A 97 7.96 -3.45 11.71
CA ASP A 97 7.05 -3.07 12.79
C ASP A 97 6.90 -4.15 13.88
N ALA A 98 6.79 -5.42 13.48
CA ALA A 98 6.61 -6.53 14.43
C ALA A 98 7.74 -6.58 15.47
N LYS A 99 8.98 -6.43 15.04
CA LYS A 99 10.15 -6.40 15.94
C LYS A 99 10.09 -5.23 16.93
N MET A 100 9.60 -4.06 16.48
CA MET A 100 9.45 -2.88 17.35
C MET A 100 8.29 -3.05 18.32
N ALA A 101 7.21 -3.71 17.90
CA ALA A 101 6.09 -4.05 18.79
C ALA A 101 6.51 -5.05 19.87
N GLU A 102 7.27 -6.09 19.54
CA GLU A 102 7.83 -7.05 20.51
C GLU A 102 8.71 -6.37 21.56
N GLN A 103 9.41 -5.29 21.20
CA GLN A 103 10.22 -4.50 22.11
C GLN A 103 9.41 -3.50 22.94
N GLY A 104 8.09 -3.46 22.77
CA GLY A 104 7.21 -2.55 23.51
C GLY A 104 7.32 -1.09 23.10
N ILE A 105 7.86 -0.80 21.91
CA ILE A 105 8.03 0.57 21.39
C ILE A 105 6.70 1.15 20.89
N LEU A 106 5.76 0.29 20.46
CA LEU A 106 4.53 0.69 19.77
C LEU A 106 3.30 0.57 20.68
N GLU A 107 2.47 1.60 20.67
CA GLU A 107 1.24 1.73 21.46
C GLU A 107 0.10 0.91 20.84
N ASP A 108 -0.79 0.34 21.67
CA ASP A 108 -2.08 -0.17 21.20
C ASP A 108 -2.98 1.00 20.80
N LEU A 109 -3.35 1.03 19.52
CA LEU A 109 -4.14 2.11 18.93
C LEU A 109 -5.65 1.95 19.14
N ASN A 110 -6.16 0.77 19.49
CA ASN A 110 -7.60 0.53 19.61
C ASN A 110 -8.29 1.49 20.60
N PRO A 111 -7.76 1.75 21.81
CA PRO A 111 -8.37 2.70 22.74
C PRO A 111 -8.37 4.15 22.23
N TRP A 112 -7.42 4.48 21.37
CA TRP A 112 -7.27 5.80 20.77
C TRP A 112 -8.21 5.98 19.58
N ILE A 113 -8.33 4.97 18.73
CA ILE A 113 -9.25 4.95 17.57
C ILE A 113 -10.70 5.08 18.03
N GLU A 114 -11.08 4.45 19.14
CA GLU A 114 -12.43 4.59 19.72
C GLU A 114 -12.80 6.03 20.08
N LYS A 115 -11.82 6.86 20.39
CA LYS A 115 -11.97 8.28 20.70
C LYS A 115 -11.78 9.20 19.49
N SER A 116 -11.45 8.65 18.31
CA SER A 116 -11.08 9.35 17.08
C SER A 116 -12.16 9.13 16.03
N PRO A 117 -13.19 9.99 15.95
CA PRO A 117 -14.40 9.74 15.15
C PRO A 117 -14.12 9.65 13.66
N ASN A 118 -13.19 10.45 13.13
CA ASN A 118 -12.87 10.42 11.70
C ASN A 118 -12.08 9.15 11.33
N LEU A 119 -11.11 8.76 12.15
CA LEU A 119 -10.37 7.51 11.97
C LEU A 119 -11.31 6.30 12.01
N LYS A 120 -12.19 6.26 13.02
CA LYS A 120 -13.17 5.18 13.18
C LYS A 120 -14.10 5.08 11.95
N ALA A 121 -14.55 6.21 11.42
CA ALA A 121 -15.40 6.26 10.23
C ALA A 121 -14.66 5.89 8.94
N ALA A 122 -13.34 6.07 8.89
CA ALA A 122 -12.51 5.75 7.73
C ALA A 122 -12.13 4.26 7.63
N LEU A 123 -12.28 3.48 8.70
CA LEU A 123 -11.92 2.06 8.71
C LEU A 123 -12.93 1.24 7.92
N TRP A 124 -12.43 0.48 6.98
CA TRP A 124 -13.18 -0.57 6.29
C TRP A 124 -13.12 -1.90 7.08
N PRO A 125 -14.00 -2.87 6.80
CA PRO A 125 -13.99 -4.15 7.51
C PRO A 125 -12.63 -4.85 7.56
N HIS A 126 -11.87 -4.82 6.46
CA HIS A 126 -10.52 -5.41 6.41
C HIS A 126 -9.51 -4.65 7.28
N ASN A 127 -9.64 -3.31 7.43
CA ASN A 127 -8.77 -2.53 8.33
C ASN A 127 -9.07 -2.90 9.79
N VAL A 128 -10.36 -3.07 10.14
CA VAL A 128 -10.79 -3.52 11.48
C VAL A 128 -10.26 -4.92 11.77
N GLU A 129 -10.34 -5.84 10.82
CA GLU A 129 -9.80 -7.19 10.99
C GLU A 129 -8.28 -7.16 11.19
N ARG A 130 -7.59 -6.34 10.40
CA ARG A 130 -6.14 -6.15 10.53
C ARG A 130 -5.74 -5.60 11.91
N LEU A 131 -6.48 -4.65 12.48
CA LEU A 131 -6.20 -4.11 13.82
C LEU A 131 -6.34 -5.14 14.95
N LYS A 132 -7.04 -6.26 14.76
CA LYS A 132 -7.05 -7.35 15.72
C LYS A 132 -5.70 -8.07 15.80
N HIS A 133 -4.98 -8.13 14.69
CA HIS A 133 -3.67 -8.76 14.58
C HIS A 133 -2.52 -7.78 14.82
N TYR A 134 -2.69 -6.54 14.37
CA TYR A 134 -1.71 -5.45 14.51
C TYR A 134 -2.34 -4.25 15.21
N PRO A 135 -2.64 -4.35 16.51
CA PRO A 135 -3.31 -3.26 17.24
C PRO A 135 -2.52 -1.96 17.29
N TYR A 136 -1.24 -2.03 16.97
CA TYR A 136 -0.29 -0.92 16.99
C TYR A 136 -0.08 -0.24 15.62
N LEU A 137 -0.75 -0.70 14.55
CA LEU A 137 -0.46 -0.25 13.18
C LEU A 137 -1.72 0.24 12.46
N LEU A 138 -1.88 1.56 12.37
CA LEU A 138 -3.00 2.22 11.71
C LEU A 138 -2.84 2.20 10.19
N TYR A 139 -3.79 1.57 9.51
CA TYR A 139 -3.87 1.51 8.07
C TYR A 139 -5.31 1.68 7.62
N ILE A 140 -5.62 2.75 6.91
CA ILE A 140 -6.98 3.10 6.49
C ILE A 140 -7.16 3.12 4.97
N TYR A 141 -6.18 2.60 4.24
CA TYR A 141 -6.26 2.43 2.80
C TYR A 141 -7.24 1.31 2.40
N PRO A 142 -7.76 1.35 1.15
CA PRO A 142 -8.43 0.19 0.57
C PRO A 142 -7.51 -1.04 0.54
N PRO A 143 -8.06 -2.27 0.45
CA PRO A 143 -7.24 -3.45 0.21
C PRO A 143 -6.34 -3.27 -1.00
N ARG A 144 -5.09 -3.69 -0.89
CA ARG A 144 -4.17 -3.68 -2.02
C ARG A 144 -4.30 -5.00 -2.78
N ALA A 145 -4.61 -4.90 -4.06
CA ALA A 145 -4.64 -6.05 -4.96
C ALA A 145 -4.01 -5.63 -6.28
N PRO A 146 -2.81 -6.12 -6.61
CA PRO A 146 -2.20 -5.90 -7.90
C PRO A 146 -3.15 -6.29 -9.03
N GLN A 147 -3.20 -5.51 -10.10
CA GLN A 147 -4.07 -5.78 -11.24
C GLN A 147 -3.28 -5.66 -12.54
N PRO A 148 -3.67 -6.41 -13.59
CA PRO A 148 -2.94 -6.44 -14.85
C PRO A 148 -3.19 -5.15 -15.63
N VAL A 149 -2.13 -4.39 -15.87
CA VAL A 149 -2.15 -3.11 -16.58
C VAL A 149 -1.38 -3.25 -17.89
N ILE A 150 -1.95 -2.76 -18.97
CA ILE A 150 -1.37 -2.73 -20.32
C ILE A 150 -1.52 -1.34 -20.93
N ARG A 151 -0.73 -1.02 -21.94
CA ARG A 151 -0.94 0.15 -22.78
C ARG A 151 -2.17 -0.04 -23.67
N GLN A 152 -3.06 0.95 -23.69
CA GLN A 152 -4.28 0.89 -24.51
C GLN A 152 -3.97 0.80 -26.01
N ASP A 153 -2.95 1.55 -26.49
CA ASP A 153 -2.56 1.52 -27.91
C ASP A 153 -2.02 0.16 -28.35
N TRP A 154 -1.42 -0.61 -27.46
CA TRP A 154 -0.99 -1.97 -27.72
C TRP A 154 -2.18 -2.93 -27.76
N LEU A 155 -3.13 -2.77 -26.84
CA LEU A 155 -4.37 -3.55 -26.88
C LEU A 155 -5.14 -3.32 -28.19
N ASP A 156 -5.21 -2.07 -28.64
CA ASP A 156 -5.85 -1.68 -29.88
C ASP A 156 -5.11 -2.26 -31.12
N LYS A 157 -3.75 -2.22 -31.12
CA LYS A 157 -2.94 -2.81 -32.20
C LYS A 157 -3.11 -4.32 -32.32
N LEU A 158 -3.25 -5.04 -31.20
CA LEU A 158 -3.49 -6.48 -31.21
C LEU A 158 -4.81 -6.83 -31.88
N GLY A 159 -5.83 -5.97 -31.75
CA GLY A 159 -7.14 -6.16 -32.39
C GLY A 159 -7.89 -7.43 -31.93
N ILE A 160 -7.51 -8.00 -30.80
CA ILE A 160 -8.13 -9.19 -30.19
C ILE A 160 -8.86 -8.81 -28.91
N ALA A 161 -9.84 -9.63 -28.51
CA ALA A 161 -10.55 -9.41 -27.25
C ALA A 161 -9.59 -9.55 -26.05
N ALA A 162 -9.79 -8.69 -25.05
CA ALA A 162 -9.08 -8.81 -23.78
C ALA A 162 -9.39 -10.17 -23.12
N PRO A 163 -8.38 -10.85 -22.52
CA PRO A 163 -8.54 -12.20 -21.99
C PRO A 163 -9.39 -12.20 -20.72
N THR A 164 -10.27 -13.20 -20.57
CA THR A 164 -11.16 -13.39 -19.42
C THR A 164 -10.94 -14.72 -18.70
N THR A 165 -10.18 -15.63 -19.29
CA THR A 165 -9.85 -16.95 -18.72
C THR A 165 -8.35 -17.18 -18.76
N VAL A 166 -7.85 -18.13 -17.96
CA VAL A 166 -6.42 -18.51 -17.93
C VAL A 166 -5.93 -18.91 -19.35
N ASP A 167 -6.72 -19.70 -20.08
CA ASP A 167 -6.36 -20.11 -21.45
C ASP A 167 -6.32 -18.94 -22.43
N GLU A 168 -7.24 -17.97 -22.27
CA GLU A 168 -7.22 -16.75 -23.08
C GLU A 168 -6.03 -15.86 -22.73
N TYR A 169 -5.62 -15.79 -21.47
CA TYR A 169 -4.39 -15.10 -21.06
C TYR A 169 -3.15 -15.72 -21.72
N THR A 170 -3.06 -17.05 -21.82
CA THR A 170 -1.97 -17.71 -22.54
C THR A 170 -1.92 -17.29 -24.01
N LYS A 171 -3.08 -17.29 -24.69
CA LYS A 171 -3.19 -16.89 -26.09
C LYS A 171 -2.89 -15.39 -26.28
N PHE A 172 -3.33 -14.58 -25.33
CA PHE A 172 -3.08 -13.14 -25.32
C PHE A 172 -1.60 -12.82 -25.20
N PHE A 173 -0.91 -13.45 -24.25
CA PHE A 173 0.54 -13.31 -24.09
C PHE A 173 1.31 -13.82 -25.32
N GLN A 174 0.83 -14.90 -25.95
CA GLN A 174 1.41 -15.38 -27.21
C GLN A 174 1.24 -14.34 -28.34
N ALA A 175 0.05 -13.76 -28.46
CA ALA A 175 -0.19 -12.73 -29.47
C ALA A 175 0.68 -11.47 -29.25
N ILE A 176 0.93 -11.08 -28.00
CA ILE A 176 1.87 -10.01 -27.64
C ILE A 176 3.28 -10.38 -28.12
N HIS A 177 3.74 -11.59 -27.77
CA HIS A 177 5.09 -12.05 -28.08
C HIS A 177 5.33 -12.12 -29.60
N ASP A 178 4.34 -12.57 -30.35
CA ASP A 178 4.44 -12.73 -31.82
C ASP A 178 4.33 -11.39 -32.56
N ALA A 179 3.88 -10.33 -31.91
CA ALA A 179 3.73 -9.00 -32.49
C ALA A 179 4.95 -8.11 -32.21
N ASP A 180 5.24 -7.21 -33.14
CA ASP A 180 6.17 -6.09 -32.96
C ASP A 180 5.39 -4.88 -32.41
N LEU A 181 5.11 -4.90 -31.10
CA LEU A 181 4.31 -3.84 -30.45
C LEU A 181 5.12 -2.60 -30.11
N ASP A 182 6.38 -2.77 -29.78
CA ASP A 182 7.30 -1.65 -29.50
C ASP A 182 7.83 -0.98 -30.77
N GLY A 183 7.70 -1.66 -31.94
CA GLY A 183 8.03 -1.11 -33.24
C GLY A 183 9.52 -1.09 -33.54
N ASP A 184 10.31 -1.94 -32.84
CA ASP A 184 11.76 -2.03 -33.07
C ASP A 184 12.13 -2.93 -34.29
N GLY A 185 11.14 -3.54 -34.92
CA GLY A 185 11.29 -4.42 -36.08
C GLY A 185 11.65 -5.87 -35.71
N THR A 186 11.56 -6.25 -34.44
CA THR A 186 11.98 -7.56 -33.94
C THR A 186 10.86 -8.26 -33.17
N PRO A 187 9.90 -8.92 -33.85
CA PRO A 187 8.88 -9.73 -33.17
C PRO A 187 9.54 -10.79 -32.26
N GLY A 188 8.88 -11.14 -31.16
CA GLY A 188 9.35 -12.18 -30.25
C GLY A 188 10.32 -11.71 -29.16
N ASN A 189 10.54 -10.42 -29.01
CA ASN A 189 11.41 -9.85 -28.00
C ASN A 189 10.67 -9.17 -26.82
N THR A 190 9.34 -9.12 -26.89
CA THR A 190 8.48 -8.58 -25.81
C THR A 190 7.89 -9.72 -24.99
N PHE A 191 8.09 -9.69 -23.67
CA PHE A 191 7.40 -10.59 -22.73
C PHE A 191 5.92 -10.21 -22.61
N GLY A 192 5.05 -11.20 -22.52
CA GLY A 192 3.64 -10.99 -22.17
C GLY A 192 3.52 -10.30 -20.81
N VAL A 193 4.34 -10.76 -19.84
CA VAL A 193 4.31 -10.28 -18.46
C VAL A 193 5.69 -10.36 -17.79
N THR A 194 5.93 -9.45 -16.83
CA THR A 194 7.07 -9.49 -15.91
C THR A 194 6.61 -9.21 -14.48
N THR A 195 7.32 -9.74 -13.51
CA THR A 195 7.14 -9.46 -12.06
C THR A 195 8.49 -9.14 -11.40
N ALA A 196 8.47 -8.74 -10.16
CA ALA A 196 9.68 -8.46 -9.39
C ALA A 196 9.83 -9.44 -8.22
N ASP A 197 11.05 -9.98 -8.05
CA ASP A 197 11.52 -10.77 -6.90
C ASP A 197 10.81 -12.13 -6.69
N ASN A 198 9.51 -12.25 -6.98
CA ASN A 198 8.70 -13.45 -6.76
C ASN A 198 7.44 -13.48 -7.66
N THR A 199 6.59 -14.48 -7.48
CA THR A 199 5.34 -14.65 -8.23
C THR A 199 4.11 -14.00 -7.58
N ASN A 200 4.24 -13.34 -6.44
CA ASN A 200 3.10 -12.82 -5.66
C ASN A 200 2.15 -11.92 -6.46
N GLU A 201 2.69 -11.15 -7.40
CA GLU A 201 1.85 -10.28 -8.25
C GLU A 201 0.99 -11.09 -9.21
N LEU A 202 1.51 -12.19 -9.79
CA LEU A 202 0.74 -13.16 -10.58
C LEU A 202 -0.23 -13.93 -9.68
N ASP A 203 0.22 -14.38 -8.53
CA ASP A 203 -0.56 -15.16 -7.58
C ASP A 203 -1.81 -14.41 -7.15
N SER A 204 -1.72 -13.09 -6.91
CA SER A 204 -2.87 -12.26 -6.54
C SER A 204 -3.97 -12.23 -7.61
N ILE A 205 -3.63 -12.44 -8.87
CA ILE A 205 -4.55 -12.44 -10.01
C ILE A 205 -5.05 -13.85 -10.34
N PHE A 206 -4.15 -14.85 -10.31
CA PHE A 206 -4.44 -16.17 -10.87
C PHE A 206 -4.81 -17.23 -9.81
N ASN A 207 -4.49 -17.01 -8.51
CA ASN A 207 -4.79 -17.99 -7.47
C ASN A 207 -6.24 -18.48 -7.50
N GLN A 208 -7.21 -17.55 -7.52
CA GLN A 208 -8.62 -17.90 -7.51
C GLN A 208 -9.02 -18.70 -8.76
N ALA A 209 -8.48 -18.34 -9.92
CA ALA A 209 -8.75 -19.07 -11.18
C ALA A 209 -8.25 -20.53 -11.12
N PHE A 210 -7.14 -20.78 -10.41
CA PHE A 210 -6.63 -22.14 -10.18
C PHE A 210 -7.27 -22.83 -8.96
N GLY A 211 -8.19 -22.17 -8.23
CA GLY A 211 -8.84 -22.76 -7.06
C GLY A 211 -8.07 -22.60 -5.76
N ILE A 212 -7.06 -21.76 -5.73
CA ILE A 212 -6.32 -21.40 -4.51
C ILE A 212 -7.08 -20.25 -3.84
N THR A 213 -7.84 -20.59 -2.80
CA THR A 213 -8.78 -19.66 -2.16
C THR A 213 -8.25 -18.98 -0.90
N GLY A 214 -7.07 -19.36 -0.44
CA GLY A 214 -6.39 -18.78 0.74
C GLY A 214 -5.04 -19.45 0.98
N THR A 215 -4.31 -18.93 1.94
CA THR A 215 -3.02 -19.49 2.40
C THR A 215 -3.17 -20.94 2.88
N TRP A 216 -4.32 -21.23 3.50
CA TRP A 216 -4.69 -22.56 4.00
C TRP A 216 -5.89 -23.09 3.23
N MET A 217 -5.81 -24.33 2.80
CA MET A 217 -6.85 -25.02 2.05
C MET A 217 -7.21 -26.33 2.73
N LYS A 218 -8.41 -26.85 2.47
CA LYS A 218 -8.78 -28.19 2.91
C LYS A 218 -8.41 -29.21 1.83
N ASP A 219 -7.73 -30.26 2.24
CA ASP A 219 -7.46 -31.42 1.37
C ASP A 219 -8.73 -32.29 1.22
N ALA A 220 -8.63 -33.37 0.47
CA ALA A 220 -9.73 -34.31 0.24
C ALA A 220 -10.25 -34.97 1.53
N SER A 221 -9.47 -35.01 2.59
CA SER A 221 -9.90 -35.51 3.92
C SER A 221 -10.59 -34.44 4.77
N GLY A 222 -10.60 -33.19 4.32
CA GLY A 222 -11.08 -32.03 5.06
C GLY A 222 -10.07 -31.41 6.01
N ALA A 223 -8.83 -31.90 6.04
CA ALA A 223 -7.76 -31.37 6.88
C ALA A 223 -7.14 -30.11 6.24
N TRP A 224 -6.82 -29.14 7.10
CA TRP A 224 -6.12 -27.94 6.65
C TRP A 224 -4.66 -28.25 6.23
N VAL A 225 -4.32 -27.81 5.04
CA VAL A 225 -2.98 -27.90 4.45
C VAL A 225 -2.58 -26.56 3.87
N SER A 226 -1.27 -26.32 3.75
CA SER A 226 -0.80 -25.13 3.05
C SER A 226 -1.18 -25.18 1.56
N ALA A 227 -1.68 -24.07 1.01
CA ALA A 227 -1.96 -23.96 -0.42
C ALA A 227 -0.73 -24.32 -1.28
N ARG A 228 0.47 -24.02 -0.79
CA ARG A 228 1.75 -24.23 -1.49
C ARG A 228 2.06 -25.69 -1.86
N ILE A 229 1.41 -26.65 -1.22
CA ILE A 229 1.66 -28.09 -1.47
C ILE A 229 0.44 -28.79 -2.09
N THR A 230 -0.53 -28.04 -2.60
CA THR A 230 -1.74 -28.59 -3.21
C THR A 230 -1.60 -28.85 -4.70
N ASP A 231 -2.49 -29.68 -5.25
CA ASP A 231 -2.55 -29.92 -6.70
C ASP A 231 -2.90 -28.64 -7.49
N GLN A 232 -3.64 -27.70 -6.88
CA GLN A 232 -3.94 -26.40 -7.43
C GLN A 232 -2.69 -25.56 -7.62
N GLU A 233 -1.81 -25.55 -6.63
CA GLU A 233 -0.51 -24.88 -6.71
C GLU A 233 0.38 -25.52 -7.78
N LYS A 234 0.43 -26.85 -7.83
CA LYS A 234 1.13 -27.60 -8.87
C LYS A 234 0.67 -27.20 -10.27
N ALA A 235 -0.65 -27.13 -10.48
CA ALA A 235 -1.22 -26.75 -11.77
C ALA A 235 -0.88 -25.30 -12.15
N LYS A 236 -0.94 -24.38 -11.18
CA LYS A 236 -0.57 -22.97 -11.39
C LYS A 236 0.91 -22.82 -11.75
N LEU A 237 1.81 -23.47 -11.01
CA LEU A 237 3.24 -23.41 -11.28
C LEU A 237 3.62 -24.12 -12.60
N ALA A 238 2.90 -25.16 -13.00
CA ALA A 238 3.04 -25.77 -14.33
C ALA A 238 2.70 -24.78 -15.44
N TRP A 239 1.64 -23.98 -15.26
CA TRP A 239 1.29 -22.92 -16.18
C TRP A 239 2.33 -21.79 -16.24
N TYR A 240 2.87 -21.35 -15.09
CA TYR A 240 3.95 -20.36 -15.08
C TYR A 240 5.21 -20.87 -15.80
N ALA A 241 5.56 -22.14 -15.58
CA ALA A 241 6.66 -22.81 -16.30
C ALA A 241 6.42 -22.87 -17.80
N GLU A 242 5.18 -23.16 -18.24
CA GLU A 242 4.80 -23.12 -19.65
C GLU A 242 4.98 -21.72 -20.25
N LEU A 243 4.47 -20.68 -19.59
CA LEU A 243 4.65 -19.30 -20.03
C LEU A 243 6.14 -18.93 -20.16
N ALA A 244 6.94 -19.29 -19.18
CA ALA A 244 8.38 -19.01 -19.19
C ALA A 244 9.11 -19.82 -20.29
N ALA A 245 8.73 -21.08 -20.52
CA ALA A 245 9.32 -21.91 -21.58
C ALA A 245 9.04 -21.35 -22.98
N LYS A 246 7.88 -20.73 -23.16
CA LYS A 246 7.48 -20.07 -24.42
C LYS A 246 8.03 -18.64 -24.57
N GLY A 247 8.75 -18.10 -23.59
CA GLY A 247 9.22 -16.70 -23.61
C GLY A 247 8.14 -15.66 -23.31
N LEU A 248 6.99 -16.09 -22.81
CA LEU A 248 5.85 -15.20 -22.50
C LEU A 248 5.95 -14.58 -21.11
N TYR A 249 6.64 -15.25 -20.19
CA TYR A 249 6.97 -14.76 -18.85
C TYR A 249 8.47 -14.53 -18.73
N ASP A 250 8.83 -13.37 -18.21
CA ASP A 250 10.20 -12.95 -18.00
C ASP A 250 10.90 -13.82 -16.95
N LYS A 251 11.87 -14.63 -17.37
CA LYS A 251 12.64 -15.51 -16.49
C LYS A 251 13.58 -14.78 -15.52
N GLU A 252 13.89 -13.50 -15.81
CA GLU A 252 14.73 -12.68 -14.94
C GLU A 252 13.96 -12.13 -13.73
N TYR A 253 12.70 -12.47 -13.56
CA TYR A 253 11.85 -11.94 -12.48
C TYR A 253 12.46 -12.07 -11.08
N VAL A 254 13.21 -13.16 -10.80
CA VAL A 254 13.87 -13.40 -9.50
C VAL A 254 14.99 -12.41 -9.18
N THR A 255 15.62 -11.84 -10.19
CA THR A 255 16.67 -10.82 -10.05
C THR A 255 16.15 -9.42 -10.30
N SER A 256 14.98 -9.30 -10.90
CA SER A 256 14.33 -8.01 -11.18
C SER A 256 13.82 -7.41 -9.88
N LYS A 257 14.33 -6.23 -9.54
CA LYS A 257 13.74 -5.39 -8.52
C LYS A 257 12.56 -4.62 -9.08
N PHE A 258 11.86 -3.91 -8.24
CA PHE A 258 10.64 -3.21 -8.61
C PHE A 258 10.87 -2.16 -9.72
N ASP A 259 11.96 -1.40 -9.62
CA ASP A 259 12.39 -0.43 -10.63
C ASP A 259 12.74 -1.07 -11.98
N VAL A 260 13.41 -2.24 -11.97
CA VAL A 260 13.74 -2.99 -13.19
C VAL A 260 12.48 -3.52 -13.89
N LYS A 261 11.52 -4.03 -13.12
CA LYS A 261 10.20 -4.45 -13.64
C LYS A 261 9.49 -3.28 -14.30
N GLU A 262 9.45 -2.13 -13.65
CA GLU A 262 8.83 -0.91 -14.19
C GLU A 262 9.53 -0.46 -15.47
N ASP A 263 10.87 -0.46 -15.50
CA ASP A 263 11.63 -0.09 -16.69
C ASP A 263 11.33 -1.00 -17.89
N LYS A 264 11.22 -2.31 -17.67
CA LYS A 264 10.81 -3.26 -18.73
C LYS A 264 9.43 -2.92 -19.30
N PHE A 265 8.50 -2.44 -18.49
CA PHE A 265 7.19 -2.00 -18.95
C PHE A 265 7.27 -0.69 -19.73
N TYR A 266 8.00 0.31 -19.23
CA TYR A 266 8.10 1.61 -19.88
C TYR A 266 8.88 1.54 -21.21
N THR A 267 9.86 0.65 -21.31
CA THR A 267 10.68 0.46 -22.52
C THR A 267 10.10 -0.52 -23.52
N GLY A 268 8.94 -1.14 -23.23
CA GLY A 268 8.29 -2.08 -24.11
C GLY A 268 8.85 -3.52 -24.06
N LYS A 269 9.76 -3.82 -23.14
CA LYS A 269 10.28 -5.19 -22.96
C LYS A 269 9.24 -6.13 -22.36
N ALA A 270 8.27 -5.60 -21.60
CA ALA A 270 7.12 -6.34 -21.10
C ALA A 270 5.84 -5.57 -21.36
N ALA A 271 4.80 -6.26 -21.87
CA ALA A 271 3.55 -5.63 -22.24
C ALA A 271 2.60 -5.39 -21.06
N VAL A 272 2.59 -6.31 -20.11
CA VAL A 272 1.71 -6.23 -18.94
C VAL A 272 2.54 -6.07 -17.67
N ILE A 273 2.17 -5.05 -16.88
CA ILE A 273 2.68 -4.84 -15.52
C ILE A 273 1.54 -5.06 -14.51
N PHE A 274 1.86 -5.66 -13.38
CA PHE A 274 0.92 -5.76 -12.27
C PHE A 274 1.11 -4.57 -11.34
N GLY A 275 0.25 -3.56 -11.54
CA GLY A 275 0.17 -2.41 -10.65
C GLY A 275 -0.71 -2.75 -9.43
N SER A 276 -0.53 -1.99 -8.36
CA SER A 276 -1.52 -1.90 -7.29
C SER A 276 -2.82 -1.29 -7.84
N SER A 277 -3.65 -0.73 -7.02
CA SER A 277 -4.92 -0.10 -7.42
C SER A 277 -4.81 1.42 -7.44
N ALA A 278 -5.80 2.05 -8.02
CA ALA A 278 -6.03 3.50 -8.00
C ALA A 278 -4.81 4.33 -8.44
N GLU A 279 -4.32 5.22 -7.58
CA GLU A 279 -3.27 6.19 -7.90
C GLU A 279 -1.96 5.57 -8.38
N VAL A 280 -1.65 4.33 -8.00
CA VAL A 280 -0.43 3.66 -8.48
C VAL A 280 -0.50 3.43 -10.00
N ILE A 281 -1.70 3.16 -10.54
CA ILE A 281 -1.91 3.05 -11.98
C ILE A 281 -1.67 4.39 -12.68
N ASP A 282 -2.13 5.49 -12.06
CA ASP A 282 -1.92 6.84 -12.59
C ASP A 282 -0.46 7.27 -12.52
N ILE A 283 0.28 6.85 -11.48
CA ILE A 283 1.73 7.03 -11.39
C ILE A 283 2.42 6.30 -12.55
N TYR A 284 2.03 5.06 -12.86
CA TYR A 284 2.57 4.36 -14.03
C TYR A 284 2.22 5.08 -15.33
N GLY A 285 1.00 5.58 -15.46
CA GLY A 285 0.60 6.40 -16.61
C GLY A 285 1.44 7.68 -16.74
N GLY A 286 1.74 8.34 -15.64
CA GLY A 286 2.62 9.52 -15.59
C GLY A 286 4.04 9.21 -16.04
N LYS A 287 4.65 8.15 -15.49
CA LYS A 287 5.99 7.69 -15.89
C LYS A 287 6.03 7.23 -17.35
N MET A 288 4.98 6.56 -17.85
CA MET A 288 4.87 6.15 -19.24
C MET A 288 4.87 7.37 -20.18
N ARG A 289 4.12 8.43 -19.85
CA ARG A 289 4.15 9.68 -20.62
C ARG A 289 5.51 10.39 -20.59
N GLN A 290 6.23 10.30 -19.48
CA GLN A 290 7.60 10.83 -19.39
C GLN A 290 8.58 10.03 -20.29
N ALA A 291 8.43 8.71 -20.35
CA ALA A 291 9.23 7.85 -21.22
C ALA A 291 8.91 8.04 -22.71
N HIS A 292 7.68 8.43 -23.05
CA HIS A 292 7.19 8.61 -24.42
C HIS A 292 6.48 9.96 -24.58
N PRO A 293 7.20 11.09 -24.51
CA PRO A 293 6.60 12.44 -24.47
C PRO A 293 5.82 12.81 -25.74
N ASP A 294 6.15 12.19 -26.87
CA ASP A 294 5.51 12.45 -28.16
C ASP A 294 4.28 11.57 -28.46
N ALA A 295 3.90 10.72 -27.49
CA ALA A 295 2.79 9.76 -27.65
C ALA A 295 1.73 9.96 -26.55
N ASP A 296 0.45 10.02 -26.94
CA ASP A 296 -0.69 10.02 -26.00
C ASP A 296 -0.99 8.59 -25.55
N ILE A 297 -0.14 8.05 -24.66
CA ILE A 297 -0.29 6.69 -24.17
C ILE A 297 -1.21 6.68 -22.95
N LYS A 298 -2.30 5.95 -23.05
CA LYS A 298 -3.22 5.63 -21.95
C LYS A 298 -2.99 4.21 -21.49
N LEU A 299 -3.23 3.96 -20.21
CA LEU A 299 -3.21 2.63 -19.62
C LEU A 299 -4.62 2.06 -19.54
N ALA A 300 -4.72 0.75 -19.72
CA ALA A 300 -5.94 -0.03 -19.57
C ALA A 300 -5.72 -1.17 -18.58
N LEU A 301 -6.80 -1.65 -17.97
CA LEU A 301 -6.81 -2.88 -17.19
C LEU A 301 -7.27 -4.06 -18.04
N LEU A 302 -6.57 -5.18 -17.92
CA LEU A 302 -7.09 -6.45 -18.41
C LEU A 302 -8.11 -7.02 -17.40
N PRO A 303 -9.11 -7.78 -17.85
CA PRO A 303 -10.07 -8.45 -16.98
C PRO A 303 -9.40 -9.37 -15.97
N ILE A 304 -10.01 -9.51 -14.79
CA ILE A 304 -9.57 -10.51 -13.80
C ILE A 304 -9.92 -11.91 -14.37
N PRO A 305 -8.96 -12.85 -14.43
CA PRO A 305 -9.20 -14.15 -15.04
C PRO A 305 -10.15 -15.01 -14.23
N SER A 306 -10.98 -15.77 -14.94
CA SER A 306 -11.74 -16.87 -14.39
C SER A 306 -11.11 -18.21 -14.78
N GLY A 307 -11.38 -19.25 -14.00
CA GLY A 307 -10.94 -20.61 -14.24
C GLY A 307 -11.74 -21.63 -13.44
N PRO A 308 -11.29 -22.90 -13.37
CA PRO A 308 -12.01 -23.96 -12.65
C PRO A 308 -12.29 -23.65 -11.18
N GLY A 309 -11.45 -22.86 -10.53
CA GLY A 309 -11.59 -22.46 -9.15
C GLY A 309 -12.42 -21.20 -8.92
N GLY A 310 -12.84 -20.51 -9.98
CA GLY A 310 -13.64 -19.28 -9.90
C GLY A 310 -12.92 -18.05 -10.44
N GLN A 311 -13.25 -16.89 -9.88
CA GLN A 311 -12.71 -15.59 -10.25
C GLN A 311 -12.54 -14.74 -8.99
N GLY A 312 -11.42 -14.09 -8.85
CA GLY A 312 -11.17 -13.21 -7.70
C GLY A 312 -9.77 -12.62 -7.67
N LEU A 313 -9.64 -11.57 -6.90
CA LEU A 313 -8.36 -11.00 -6.49
C LEU A 313 -8.01 -11.55 -5.11
N ALA A 314 -6.90 -12.24 -5.01
CA ALA A 314 -6.39 -12.66 -3.70
C ALA A 314 -5.92 -11.42 -2.93
N ALA A 315 -6.25 -11.37 -1.64
CA ALA A 315 -5.60 -10.42 -0.76
C ALA A 315 -4.07 -10.63 -0.82
N VAL A 316 -3.32 -9.55 -0.88
CA VAL A 316 -1.96 -9.60 -0.34
C VAL A 316 -2.14 -10.05 1.10
N ASP A 317 -1.40 -11.07 1.49
CA ASP A 317 -1.40 -11.60 2.86
C ASP A 317 -1.28 -10.41 3.84
N VAL A 318 -2.42 -9.98 4.40
CA VAL A 318 -2.46 -8.84 5.33
C VAL A 318 -1.66 -9.12 6.60
N SER A 319 -1.38 -10.41 6.89
CA SER A 319 -0.49 -10.80 7.97
C SER A 319 0.98 -10.45 7.71
N LYS A 320 1.33 -10.20 6.45
CA LYS A 320 2.68 -9.77 6.03
C LYS A 320 2.76 -8.31 5.64
N GLU A 321 1.64 -7.59 5.62
CA GLU A 321 1.67 -6.19 5.27
C GLU A 321 2.07 -5.32 6.47
N SER A 322 3.31 -4.96 6.49
CA SER A 322 3.99 -4.15 7.49
C SER A 322 3.93 -2.66 7.13
N ARG A 323 2.72 -2.14 6.87
CA ARG A 323 2.50 -0.74 6.50
C ARG A 323 1.48 -0.07 7.39
N GLY A 324 1.75 1.17 7.74
CA GLY A 324 0.83 2.01 8.50
C GLY A 324 1.53 2.91 9.48
N PHE A 325 0.75 3.78 10.10
CA PHE A 325 1.23 4.66 11.16
C PHE A 325 1.10 3.99 12.52
N ALA A 326 2.13 4.14 13.33
CA ALA A 326 2.17 3.74 14.72
C ALA A 326 2.41 4.96 15.63
N LEU A 327 2.02 4.83 16.87
CA LEU A 327 2.27 5.77 17.94
C LEU A 327 3.31 5.19 18.90
N ALA A 328 4.31 5.97 19.27
CA ALA A 328 5.33 5.51 20.19
C ALA A 328 4.79 5.42 21.64
N THR A 329 5.08 4.32 22.33
CA THR A 329 4.74 4.19 23.77
C THR A 329 5.40 5.26 24.63
N THR A 330 6.59 5.73 24.22
CA THR A 330 7.37 6.77 24.90
C THR A 330 6.87 8.18 24.68
N SER A 331 5.98 8.40 23.67
CA SER A 331 5.41 9.72 23.41
C SER A 331 4.69 10.28 24.63
N GLN A 332 5.00 11.54 24.96
CA GLN A 332 4.33 12.31 26.01
C GLN A 332 3.11 13.08 25.48
N HIS A 333 2.90 13.05 24.15
CA HIS A 333 1.90 13.83 23.42
C HIS A 333 0.99 12.94 22.59
N LYS A 334 0.64 11.75 23.10
CA LYS A 334 -0.18 10.75 22.41
C LYS A 334 -1.55 11.29 21.99
N GLU A 335 -2.16 12.13 22.85
CA GLU A 335 -3.46 12.72 22.55
C GLU A 335 -3.38 13.68 21.35
N GLU A 336 -2.35 14.53 21.32
CA GLU A 336 -2.11 15.49 20.26
C GLU A 336 -1.73 14.78 18.95
N ALA A 337 -0.89 13.76 19.02
CA ALA A 337 -0.54 12.92 17.88
C ALA A 337 -1.79 12.23 17.29
N MET A 338 -2.68 11.72 18.13
CA MET A 338 -3.94 11.13 17.66
C MET A 338 -4.93 12.17 17.10
N LYS A 339 -4.96 13.39 17.64
CA LYS A 339 -5.73 14.49 17.06
C LYS A 339 -5.24 14.83 15.65
N LEU A 340 -3.92 14.82 15.42
CA LEU A 340 -3.36 14.99 14.07
C LEU A 340 -3.82 13.87 13.13
N LEU A 341 -3.69 12.62 13.52
CA LEU A 341 -4.10 11.48 12.68
C LEU A 341 -5.61 11.47 12.43
N ASP A 342 -6.43 11.80 13.44
CA ASP A 342 -7.89 11.91 13.28
C ASP A 342 -8.27 13.06 12.36
N PHE A 343 -7.61 14.23 12.48
CA PHE A 343 -7.80 15.34 11.57
C PHE A 343 -7.47 14.96 10.12
N MET A 344 -6.36 14.25 9.91
CA MET A 344 -5.97 13.80 8.57
C MET A 344 -6.98 12.81 7.96
N ALA A 345 -7.70 12.04 8.78
CA ALA A 345 -8.79 11.17 8.32
C ALA A 345 -10.10 11.92 8.06
N SER A 346 -10.24 13.19 8.48
CA SER A 346 -11.43 14.02 8.20
C SER A 346 -11.52 14.43 6.73
N THR A 347 -12.69 14.87 6.29
CA THR A 347 -12.86 15.41 4.92
C THR A 347 -11.87 16.55 4.63
N GLU A 348 -11.66 17.47 5.59
CA GLU A 348 -10.72 18.58 5.43
C GLU A 348 -9.27 18.10 5.31
N GLY A 349 -8.85 17.20 6.20
CA GLY A 349 -7.51 16.60 6.13
C GLY A 349 -7.29 15.84 4.83
N GLN A 350 -8.28 15.06 4.38
CA GLN A 350 -8.23 14.34 3.12
C GLN A 350 -8.21 15.28 1.90
N MET A 351 -8.94 16.41 1.93
CA MET A 351 -8.83 17.43 0.90
C MET A 351 -7.40 17.95 0.80
N MET A 352 -6.77 18.27 1.93
CA MET A 352 -5.39 18.73 1.94
C MET A 352 -4.42 17.66 1.45
N ASP A 353 -4.55 16.44 1.93
CA ASP A 353 -3.59 15.37 1.66
C ASP A 353 -3.78 14.75 0.26
N ARG A 354 -5.03 14.69 -0.24
CA ARG A 354 -5.38 14.01 -1.50
C ARG A 354 -5.49 14.98 -2.69
N MET A 355 -5.98 16.20 -2.47
CA MET A 355 -6.19 17.17 -3.54
C MET A 355 -4.99 18.12 -3.72
N GLY A 356 -4.08 18.20 -2.76
CA GLY A 356 -2.93 19.10 -2.85
C GLY A 356 -3.30 20.56 -2.52
N PHE A 357 -2.74 21.50 -3.24
CA PHE A 357 -2.90 22.94 -3.01
C PHE A 357 -3.83 23.58 -4.04
N GLU A 358 -4.73 24.41 -3.55
CA GLU A 358 -5.54 25.25 -4.43
C GLU A 358 -4.65 26.25 -5.20
N GLY A 359 -4.89 26.34 -6.50
CA GLY A 359 -4.06 27.14 -7.41
C GLY A 359 -2.83 26.39 -7.96
N GLU A 360 -2.49 25.21 -7.42
CA GLU A 360 -1.41 24.35 -7.87
C GLU A 360 -1.96 23.04 -8.48
N GLU A 361 -2.37 22.08 -7.67
CA GLU A 361 -2.91 20.80 -8.10
C GLU A 361 -4.37 20.90 -8.53
N TYR A 362 -5.15 21.81 -7.94
CA TYR A 362 -6.54 22.07 -8.34
C TYR A 362 -6.90 23.56 -8.27
N THR A 363 -7.98 23.91 -8.94
CA THR A 363 -8.61 25.22 -8.85
C THR A 363 -10.05 25.07 -8.34
N LYS A 364 -10.55 26.09 -7.65
CA LYS A 364 -11.93 26.16 -7.14
C LYS A 364 -12.59 27.44 -7.61
N THR A 365 -13.79 27.33 -8.20
CA THR A 365 -14.63 28.47 -8.58
C THR A 365 -16.05 28.23 -8.07
N GLY A 366 -16.41 28.93 -7.00
CA GLY A 366 -17.65 28.64 -6.26
C GLY A 366 -17.59 27.22 -5.68
N ASP A 367 -18.53 26.35 -6.04
CA ASP A 367 -18.56 24.95 -5.63
C ASP A 367 -17.98 23.99 -6.67
N THR A 368 -17.42 24.53 -7.76
CA THR A 368 -16.85 23.73 -8.85
C THR A 368 -15.34 23.60 -8.67
N TYR A 369 -14.84 22.36 -8.77
CA TYR A 369 -13.43 22.01 -8.72
C TYR A 369 -12.94 21.54 -10.08
N ALA A 370 -11.70 21.88 -10.42
CA ALA A 370 -11.00 21.38 -11.60
C ALA A 370 -9.57 21.04 -11.23
N VAL A 371 -9.06 19.91 -11.68
CA VAL A 371 -7.65 19.53 -11.48
C VAL A 371 -6.76 20.16 -12.54
N THR A 372 -5.49 20.41 -12.19
CA THR A 372 -4.45 20.85 -13.09
C THR A 372 -3.54 19.68 -13.49
N ASP A 373 -2.63 19.90 -14.41
CA ASP A 373 -1.63 18.90 -14.80
C ASP A 373 -0.70 18.51 -13.64
N LYS A 374 -0.55 19.38 -12.62
CA LYS A 374 0.27 19.10 -11.44
C LYS A 374 -0.32 17.99 -10.55
N MET A 375 -1.63 17.75 -10.63
CA MET A 375 -2.27 16.65 -9.91
C MET A 375 -1.64 15.29 -10.26
N ALA A 376 -1.12 15.10 -11.48
CA ALA A 376 -0.49 13.86 -11.90
C ALA A 376 0.78 13.49 -11.10
N THR A 377 1.40 14.47 -10.45
CA THR A 377 2.61 14.27 -9.63
C THR A 377 2.35 14.41 -8.13
N TRP A 378 1.12 14.77 -7.76
CA TRP A 378 0.73 14.84 -6.36
C TRP A 378 0.29 13.46 -5.84
N TYR A 379 0.67 13.12 -4.64
CA TYR A 379 0.18 11.94 -3.91
C TYR A 379 0.09 12.23 -2.42
N ALA A 380 -0.77 11.47 -1.71
CA ALA A 380 -0.97 11.61 -0.29
C ALA A 380 0.34 11.39 0.50
N ARG A 381 0.64 12.29 1.44
CA ARG A 381 1.84 12.22 2.30
C ARG A 381 1.59 11.43 3.58
N PHE A 382 0.36 11.44 4.06
CA PHE A 382 -0.06 10.68 5.23
C PHE A 382 -0.77 9.40 4.82
N PHE A 383 -2.06 9.46 4.53
CA PHE A 383 -2.82 8.28 4.13
C PHE A 383 -4.07 8.64 3.33
N ALA A 384 -4.44 7.76 2.42
CA ALA A 384 -5.66 7.87 1.65
C ALA A 384 -6.80 7.15 2.38
N ALA A 385 -7.69 7.89 3.03
CA ALA A 385 -8.87 7.30 3.66
C ALA A 385 -9.80 6.70 2.59
N ALA A 386 -10.16 5.43 2.77
CA ALA A 386 -10.95 4.67 1.80
C ALA A 386 -12.36 5.25 1.58
N ASN A 387 -12.91 5.93 2.57
CA ASN A 387 -14.24 6.55 2.54
C ASN A 387 -14.22 7.99 1.98
N PHE A 388 -13.08 8.56 1.62
CA PHE A 388 -13.02 9.90 1.04
C PHE A 388 -13.52 9.90 -0.40
N VAL A 389 -14.51 10.75 -0.66
CA VAL A 389 -15.04 11.03 -1.99
C VAL A 389 -14.55 12.41 -2.42
N PRO A 390 -13.68 12.53 -3.42
CA PRO A 390 -13.21 13.83 -3.89
C PRO A 390 -14.31 14.62 -4.59
N PRO A 391 -14.26 15.95 -4.56
CA PRO A 391 -15.25 16.81 -5.22
C PRO A 391 -15.14 16.80 -6.75
N VAL A 392 -14.03 16.34 -7.29
CA VAL A 392 -13.79 16.12 -8.71
C VAL A 392 -12.98 14.85 -8.88
N GLU A 393 -13.35 14.02 -9.85
CA GLU A 393 -12.57 12.82 -10.15
C GLU A 393 -11.34 13.19 -10.99
N TRP A 394 -10.17 12.78 -10.55
CA TRP A 394 -8.90 12.99 -11.27
C TRP A 394 -8.22 11.68 -11.69
N LYS A 395 -8.72 10.57 -11.17
CA LYS A 395 -8.16 9.26 -11.51
C LYS A 395 -8.55 8.86 -12.92
N SER A 396 -7.62 8.28 -13.65
CA SER A 396 -7.89 7.69 -14.97
C SER A 396 -9.00 6.62 -14.90
N GLU A 397 -9.60 6.31 -16.04
CA GLU A 397 -10.59 5.24 -16.13
C GLU A 397 -10.04 3.90 -15.62
N ALA A 398 -8.78 3.59 -15.92
CA ALA A 398 -8.10 2.39 -15.44
C ALA A 398 -7.98 2.38 -13.91
N ALA A 399 -7.60 3.50 -13.30
CA ALA A 399 -7.51 3.62 -11.85
C ALA A 399 -8.88 3.48 -11.17
N GLN A 400 -9.92 4.11 -11.71
CA GLN A 400 -11.30 3.97 -11.21
C GLN A 400 -11.81 2.53 -11.35
N GLN A 401 -11.56 1.90 -12.51
CA GLN A 401 -11.96 0.50 -12.74
C GLN A 401 -11.26 -0.43 -11.76
N SER A 402 -9.99 -0.15 -11.40
CA SER A 402 -9.26 -0.95 -10.42
C SER A 402 -9.93 -0.99 -9.04
N LEU A 403 -10.48 0.15 -8.60
CA LEU A 403 -11.24 0.22 -7.35
C LEU A 403 -12.55 -0.57 -7.42
N LYS A 404 -13.26 -0.52 -8.55
CA LYS A 404 -14.47 -1.32 -8.78
C LYS A 404 -14.14 -2.83 -8.77
N ASN A 405 -13.02 -3.21 -9.40
CA ASN A 405 -12.56 -4.60 -9.40
C ASN A 405 -12.25 -5.10 -7.98
N ILE A 406 -11.64 -4.27 -7.12
CA ILE A 406 -11.43 -4.62 -5.72
C ILE A 406 -12.75 -4.86 -5.02
N GLN A 407 -13.73 -3.96 -5.15
CA GLN A 407 -15.03 -4.13 -4.52
C GLN A 407 -15.74 -5.41 -4.97
N GLN A 408 -15.57 -5.80 -6.22
CA GLN A 408 -16.26 -6.97 -6.81
C GLN A 408 -15.51 -8.28 -6.56
N TYR A 409 -14.18 -8.29 -6.68
CA TYR A 409 -13.39 -9.52 -6.80
C TYR A 409 -12.49 -9.81 -5.61
N PHE A 410 -12.31 -8.85 -4.69
CA PHE A 410 -11.45 -9.06 -3.53
C PHE A 410 -11.93 -10.24 -2.69
N LYS A 411 -11.00 -11.14 -2.38
CA LYS A 411 -11.21 -12.28 -1.48
C LYS A 411 -10.28 -12.15 -0.28
N PRO A 412 -10.81 -12.16 0.94
CA PRO A 412 -9.98 -12.16 2.14
C PRO A 412 -9.18 -13.46 2.20
N ASP A 413 -7.95 -13.37 2.70
CA ASP A 413 -7.14 -14.51 3.04
C ASP A 413 -7.50 -15.06 4.42
N ASN A 414 -7.15 -16.31 4.69
CA ASN A 414 -7.29 -16.98 5.98
C ASN A 414 -5.95 -17.15 6.71
N ALA A 415 -4.95 -16.34 6.35
CA ALA A 415 -3.70 -16.25 7.09
C ALA A 415 -3.94 -15.68 8.50
N PHE A 416 -3.07 -16.02 9.42
CA PHE A 416 -3.10 -15.56 10.81
C PHE A 416 -1.68 -15.22 11.28
N VAL A 417 -1.58 -14.49 12.40
CA VAL A 417 -0.29 -14.11 12.99
C VAL A 417 0.34 -15.31 13.68
N TRP A 418 1.60 -15.54 13.39
CA TRP A 418 2.37 -16.64 13.95
C TRP A 418 3.04 -16.26 15.27
N PRO A 419 3.07 -17.17 16.27
CA PRO A 419 3.96 -17.01 17.41
C PRO A 419 5.43 -16.99 16.97
N ALA A 420 6.26 -16.26 17.71
CA ALA A 420 7.69 -16.11 17.41
C ALA A 420 8.44 -17.46 17.30
N ASP A 421 8.00 -18.47 18.04
CA ASP A 421 8.58 -19.82 18.03
C ASP A 421 8.50 -20.53 16.65
N TYR A 422 7.68 -20.02 15.74
CA TYR A 422 7.52 -20.56 14.39
C TYR A 422 8.35 -19.83 13.33
N ALA A 423 9.06 -18.76 13.69
CA ALA A 423 9.78 -17.91 12.74
C ALA A 423 10.80 -18.73 11.91
N ALA A 424 11.54 -19.64 12.55
CA ALA A 424 12.53 -20.47 11.85
C ALA A 424 11.88 -21.45 10.84
N ASP A 425 10.71 -22.01 11.18
CA ASP A 425 9.99 -22.92 10.27
C ASP A 425 9.38 -22.16 9.09
N LEU A 426 8.88 -20.94 9.34
CA LEU A 426 8.35 -20.06 8.30
C LEU A 426 9.45 -19.68 7.30
N ASP A 427 10.62 -19.26 7.79
CA ASP A 427 11.75 -18.89 6.94
C ASP A 427 12.28 -20.11 6.15
N ALA A 428 12.42 -21.27 6.80
CA ALA A 428 12.91 -22.48 6.14
C ALA A 428 11.94 -22.96 5.04
N THR A 429 10.64 -23.00 5.32
CA THR A 429 9.63 -23.42 4.34
C THR A 429 9.49 -22.40 3.19
N GLU A 430 9.61 -21.09 3.47
CA GLU A 430 9.64 -20.05 2.45
C GLU A 430 10.83 -20.21 1.51
N ASN A 431 12.03 -20.45 2.05
CA ASN A 431 13.23 -20.65 1.25
C ASN A 431 13.13 -21.89 0.35
N VAL A 432 12.60 -23.01 0.86
CA VAL A 432 12.34 -24.20 0.06
C VAL A 432 11.35 -23.89 -1.06
N TYR A 433 10.23 -23.25 -0.74
CA TYR A 433 9.21 -22.87 -1.73
C TYR A 433 9.81 -21.98 -2.84
N ARG A 434 10.47 -20.88 -2.49
CA ARG A 434 11.07 -19.96 -3.47
C ARG A 434 12.09 -20.64 -4.36
N SER A 435 12.94 -21.49 -3.79
CA SER A 435 13.93 -22.26 -4.55
C SER A 435 13.27 -23.19 -5.57
N TRP A 436 12.22 -23.93 -5.17
CA TRP A 436 11.55 -24.85 -6.07
C TRP A 436 10.67 -24.14 -7.11
N VAL A 437 10.00 -23.04 -6.75
CA VAL A 437 9.27 -22.20 -7.72
C VAL A 437 10.21 -21.70 -8.81
N TYR A 438 11.41 -21.23 -8.43
CA TYR A 438 12.41 -20.85 -9.43
C TYR A 438 12.81 -22.02 -10.34
N LYS A 439 13.14 -23.18 -9.77
CA LYS A 439 13.52 -24.37 -10.55
C LYS A 439 12.43 -24.81 -11.52
N PHE A 440 11.18 -24.80 -11.10
CA PHE A 440 10.04 -25.14 -11.97
C PHE A 440 9.87 -24.14 -13.11
N ILE A 441 9.88 -22.83 -12.80
CA ILE A 441 9.66 -21.78 -13.80
C ILE A 441 10.87 -21.67 -14.76
N SER A 442 12.10 -21.82 -14.28
CA SER A 442 13.30 -21.79 -15.13
C SER A 442 13.47 -23.05 -16.00
N GLY A 443 12.78 -24.13 -15.64
CA GLY A 443 12.92 -25.44 -16.28
C GLY A 443 14.10 -26.26 -15.78
N GLU A 444 14.74 -25.86 -14.66
CA GLU A 444 15.78 -26.66 -13.99
C GLU A 444 15.20 -27.94 -13.34
N ALA A 445 13.92 -27.91 -12.96
CA ALA A 445 13.17 -29.04 -12.46
C ALA A 445 11.84 -29.18 -13.20
N GLY A 446 11.44 -30.42 -13.51
CA GLY A 446 10.12 -30.72 -14.07
C GLY A 446 9.05 -30.92 -12.99
N MET A 447 7.77 -30.87 -13.38
CA MET A 447 6.64 -31.11 -12.46
C MET A 447 6.54 -32.57 -11.99
N ASP A 448 7.30 -33.48 -12.56
CA ASP A 448 7.50 -34.84 -12.07
C ASP A 448 8.28 -34.89 -10.73
N GLN A 449 9.01 -33.83 -10.40
CA GLN A 449 9.72 -33.64 -9.13
C GLN A 449 8.86 -32.99 -8.03
N TRP A 450 7.57 -32.78 -8.28
CA TRP A 450 6.65 -32.14 -7.32
C TRP A 450 6.65 -32.82 -5.95
N ASP A 451 6.62 -34.15 -5.92
CA ASP A 451 6.58 -34.92 -4.67
C ASP A 451 7.89 -34.76 -3.86
N GLN A 452 9.00 -34.57 -4.54
CA GLN A 452 10.26 -34.24 -3.89
C GLN A 452 10.18 -32.87 -3.24
N TYR A 453 9.69 -31.87 -3.95
CA TYR A 453 9.46 -30.53 -3.39
C TYR A 453 8.56 -30.59 -2.13
N VAL A 454 7.41 -31.26 -2.22
CA VAL A 454 6.48 -31.38 -1.08
C VAL A 454 7.15 -32.05 0.12
N THR A 455 7.95 -33.08 -0.12
CA THR A 455 8.72 -33.77 0.93
C THR A 455 9.72 -32.84 1.61
N GLU A 456 10.49 -32.08 0.83
CA GLU A 456 11.46 -31.11 1.34
C GLU A 456 10.77 -29.98 2.11
N TRP A 457 9.65 -29.45 1.60
CA TRP A 457 8.89 -28.40 2.25
C TRP A 457 8.32 -28.84 3.61
N ARG A 458 7.78 -30.08 3.69
CA ARG A 458 7.30 -30.67 4.95
C ARG A 458 8.41 -30.85 5.96
N ALA A 459 9.56 -31.37 5.50
CA ALA A 459 10.74 -31.60 6.34
C ALA A 459 11.37 -30.29 6.87
N ALA A 460 11.22 -29.19 6.12
CA ALA A 460 11.67 -27.85 6.53
C ALA A 460 10.83 -27.18 7.64
N GLY A 461 9.84 -27.88 8.21
CA GLY A 461 8.95 -27.37 9.24
C GLY A 461 7.47 -27.31 8.81
N GLY A 462 7.16 -27.63 7.55
CA GLY A 462 5.81 -27.53 7.01
C GLY A 462 4.77 -28.36 7.76
N ASP A 463 5.14 -29.54 8.25
CA ASP A 463 4.23 -30.37 9.06
C ASP A 463 3.87 -29.71 10.39
N ARG A 464 4.83 -29.07 11.06
CA ARG A 464 4.60 -28.33 12.30
C ARG A 464 3.73 -27.08 12.07
N LEU A 465 3.96 -26.37 10.95
CA LEU A 465 3.12 -25.24 10.56
C LEU A 465 1.67 -25.67 10.29
N MET A 466 1.46 -26.77 9.56
CA MET A 466 0.13 -27.31 9.29
C MET A 466 -0.60 -27.76 10.56
N GLU A 467 0.11 -28.37 11.50
CA GLU A 467 -0.48 -28.77 12.79
C GLU A 467 -0.97 -27.53 13.56
N TYR A 468 -0.16 -26.49 13.65
CA TYR A 468 -0.57 -25.23 14.30
C TYR A 468 -1.75 -24.57 13.56
N ALA A 469 -1.72 -24.50 12.23
CA ALA A 469 -2.80 -23.93 11.44
C ALA A 469 -4.17 -24.64 11.72
N ARG A 470 -4.18 -25.95 11.89
CA ARG A 470 -5.38 -26.70 12.26
C ARG A 470 -5.95 -26.26 13.61
N THR A 471 -5.10 -25.87 14.55
CA THR A 471 -5.56 -25.35 15.85
C THR A 471 -6.18 -23.96 15.74
N GLN A 472 -5.70 -23.15 14.79
CA GLN A 472 -6.17 -21.77 14.58
C GLN A 472 -7.45 -21.69 13.73
N LEU A 473 -7.58 -22.56 12.73
CA LEU A 473 -8.65 -22.53 11.75
C LEU A 473 -9.84 -23.45 12.10
N GLY A 474 -9.67 -24.23 13.15
CA GLY A 474 -10.67 -25.24 13.56
C GLY A 474 -10.57 -26.52 12.71
N ALA A 475 -10.92 -27.63 13.31
CA ALA A 475 -10.90 -28.93 12.64
C ALA A 475 -11.95 -29.02 11.51
#